data_04f398ae004e3123ef5abd8e8d8f0eca
#
_entry.id   04f398ae004e3123ef5abd8e8d8f0eca
#
_cell.length_a   1.000
_cell.length_b   1.000
_cell.length_c   1.000
_cell.angle_alpha   90.00
_cell.angle_beta   90.00
_cell.angle_gamma   90.00
#
_symmetry.space_group_name_H-M   'P 1'
#
loop_
_entity.id
_entity.type
_entity.pdbx_description
1 polymer ?
#
loop_
_entity_poly.entity_id
_entity_poly.type
_entity_poly.pdbx_seq_one_letter_code
_entity_poly.pdbx_strand_id
1 'polypeptide(L)'
;MSLFIDVGTVLRGTVCDLYCNLVTRPTGAAVRSAIERQVVEIGTPVVTTIDFSQVNVLDFSCADEIVAKLLLRYADADGPTGYLLFRGINDSHLDPIEIVLERHALALVALHDGFADLVGVVTENERSHWETVRDHGPVQTDVVARLLDVDHESAERQLEQLRHRRLLMRHVDGFAVPGTVPEIA
;
A
#
# COMPACT_ATOMS: atom_id res chain seq x y z
N MET A 1 13.81 -7.34 3.76
CA MET A 1 14.02 -7.54 2.30
C MET A 1 12.85 -6.92 1.58
N SER A 2 13.10 -5.97 0.69
CA SER A 2 12.07 -5.30 -0.11
C SER A 2 11.96 -5.94 -1.49
N LEU A 3 10.73 -6.00 -2.02
CA LEU A 3 10.43 -6.44 -3.39
C LEU A 3 9.85 -5.25 -4.18
N PHE A 4 10.37 -5.04 -5.37
CA PHE A 4 9.84 -4.06 -6.31
C PHE A 4 9.24 -4.77 -7.54
N ILE A 5 7.99 -4.50 -7.84
CA ILE A 5 7.25 -5.11 -8.95
C ILE A 5 6.74 -4.02 -9.89
N ASP A 6 7.32 -3.94 -11.08
CA ASP A 6 6.82 -3.12 -12.19
C ASP A 6 5.63 -3.82 -12.87
N VAL A 7 4.43 -3.28 -12.67
CA VAL A 7 3.18 -3.83 -13.22
C VAL A 7 3.20 -3.87 -14.74
N GLY A 8 3.80 -2.90 -15.40
CA GLY A 8 3.95 -2.89 -16.86
C GLY A 8 4.79 -4.05 -17.38
N THR A 9 5.88 -4.37 -16.68
CA THR A 9 6.72 -5.55 -17.02
C THR A 9 5.95 -6.86 -16.79
N VAL A 10 5.22 -6.98 -15.68
CA VAL A 10 4.38 -8.15 -15.41
C VAL A 10 3.28 -8.29 -16.45
N LEU A 11 2.64 -7.20 -16.85
CA LEU A 11 1.58 -7.18 -17.87
C LEU A 11 2.11 -7.66 -19.23
N ARG A 12 3.25 -7.13 -19.68
CA ARG A 12 3.89 -7.54 -20.93
C ARG A 12 4.25 -9.03 -20.93
N GLY A 13 4.86 -9.51 -19.88
CA GLY A 13 5.23 -10.92 -19.74
C GLY A 13 4.05 -11.89 -19.58
N THR A 14 2.88 -11.39 -19.18
CA THR A 14 1.69 -12.22 -18.91
C THR A 14 0.71 -12.24 -20.07
N VAL A 15 0.56 -11.11 -20.79
CA VAL A 15 -0.46 -10.94 -21.83
C VAL A 15 0.17 -10.75 -23.21
N CYS A 16 0.96 -9.71 -23.42
CA CYS A 16 1.62 -9.40 -24.69
C CYS A 16 2.66 -8.29 -24.51
N ASP A 17 3.82 -8.42 -25.16
CA ASP A 17 4.94 -7.47 -25.08
C ASP A 17 4.61 -6.02 -25.45
N LEU A 18 3.55 -5.79 -26.21
CA LEU A 18 3.10 -4.45 -26.64
C LEU A 18 1.98 -3.87 -25.75
N TYR A 19 1.55 -4.60 -24.72
CA TYR A 19 0.42 -4.18 -23.91
C TYR A 19 0.86 -3.29 -22.75
N CYS A 20 0.22 -2.11 -22.62
CA CYS A 20 0.45 -1.17 -21.52
C CYS A 20 -0.87 -0.69 -20.87
N ASN A 21 -1.99 -1.35 -21.21
CA ASN A 21 -3.32 -0.99 -20.74
C ASN A 21 -3.95 -2.13 -19.91
N LEU A 22 -4.47 -1.81 -18.77
CA LEU A 22 -5.20 -2.71 -17.87
C LEU A 22 -6.71 -2.41 -18.00
N VAL A 23 -7.35 -3.07 -18.94
CA VAL A 23 -8.74 -2.72 -19.36
C VAL A 23 -9.72 -3.89 -19.32
N THR A 24 -9.33 -5.06 -18.84
CA THR A 24 -10.28 -6.19 -18.67
C THR A 24 -10.01 -6.96 -17.39
N ARG A 25 -11.06 -7.41 -16.73
CA ARG A 25 -10.96 -8.21 -15.51
C ARG A 25 -10.05 -9.44 -15.66
N PRO A 26 -10.12 -10.25 -16.74
CA PRO A 26 -9.18 -11.37 -16.94
C PRO A 26 -7.72 -10.92 -16.99
N THR A 27 -7.41 -9.80 -17.64
CA THR A 27 -6.07 -9.22 -17.66
C THR A 27 -5.61 -8.83 -16.25
N GLY A 28 -6.45 -8.13 -15.48
CA GLY A 28 -6.17 -7.77 -14.10
C GLY A 28 -5.92 -9.00 -13.22
N ALA A 29 -6.75 -10.04 -13.36
CA ALA A 29 -6.59 -11.29 -12.61
C ALA A 29 -5.29 -12.03 -12.96
N ALA A 30 -4.90 -12.05 -14.23
CA ALA A 30 -3.64 -12.66 -14.68
C ALA A 30 -2.41 -11.93 -14.11
N VAL A 31 -2.43 -10.58 -14.15
CA VAL A 31 -1.38 -9.74 -13.58
C VAL A 31 -1.30 -9.93 -12.06
N ARG A 32 -2.42 -9.89 -11.34
CA ARG A 32 -2.44 -10.16 -9.90
C ARG A 32 -1.83 -11.52 -9.57
N SER A 33 -2.22 -12.58 -10.27
CA SER A 33 -1.68 -13.93 -10.04
C SER A 33 -0.19 -14.01 -10.29
N ALA A 34 0.35 -13.24 -11.25
CA ALA A 34 1.78 -13.18 -11.51
C ALA A 34 2.52 -12.41 -10.40
N ILE A 35 1.95 -11.32 -9.88
CA ILE A 35 2.46 -10.59 -8.72
C ILE A 35 2.53 -11.50 -7.50
N GLU A 36 1.42 -12.20 -7.18
CA GLU A 36 1.35 -13.13 -6.05
C GLU A 36 2.41 -14.24 -6.13
N ARG A 37 2.67 -14.78 -7.32
CA ARG A 37 3.75 -15.77 -7.52
C ARG A 37 5.12 -15.19 -7.22
N GLN A 38 5.43 -13.98 -7.72
CA GLN A 38 6.72 -13.34 -7.44
C GLN A 38 6.92 -13.11 -5.93
N VAL A 39 5.88 -12.70 -5.22
CA VAL A 39 5.93 -12.53 -3.76
C VAL A 39 6.25 -13.86 -3.06
N VAL A 40 5.60 -14.95 -3.47
CA VAL A 40 5.82 -16.29 -2.89
C VAL A 40 7.22 -16.82 -3.21
N GLU A 41 7.70 -16.65 -4.45
CA GLU A 41 9.03 -17.12 -4.90
C GLU A 41 10.17 -16.44 -4.13
N ILE A 42 10.00 -15.17 -3.75
CA ILE A 42 11.00 -14.41 -2.98
C ILE A 42 10.94 -14.71 -1.48
N GLY A 43 9.86 -15.34 -0.99
CA GLY A 43 9.73 -15.74 0.40
C GLY A 43 9.17 -14.63 1.30
N THR A 44 8.05 -14.05 0.97
CA THR A 44 7.30 -13.05 1.75
C THR A 44 8.17 -11.84 2.15
N PRO A 45 8.42 -10.91 1.26
CA PRO A 45 9.19 -9.69 1.57
C PRO A 45 8.47 -8.84 2.63
N VAL A 46 9.24 -8.12 3.45
CA VAL A 46 8.69 -7.20 4.46
C VAL A 46 7.90 -6.09 3.80
N VAL A 47 8.40 -5.55 2.68
CA VAL A 47 7.73 -4.50 1.91
C VAL A 47 7.71 -4.90 0.43
N THR A 48 6.55 -4.84 -0.21
CA THR A 48 6.37 -5.01 -1.65
C THR A 48 5.87 -3.71 -2.26
N THR A 49 6.64 -3.11 -3.15
CA THR A 49 6.23 -1.92 -3.90
C THR A 49 5.67 -2.34 -5.26
N ILE A 50 4.44 -1.98 -5.54
CA ILE A 50 3.71 -2.20 -6.79
C ILE A 50 3.78 -0.91 -7.62
N ASP A 51 4.51 -0.92 -8.73
CA ASP A 51 4.77 0.25 -9.55
C ASP A 51 3.89 0.27 -10.83
N PHE A 52 3.05 1.30 -10.94
CA PHE A 52 2.17 1.56 -12.09
C PHE A 52 2.77 2.54 -13.11
N SER A 53 4.01 2.98 -12.95
CA SER A 53 4.62 4.02 -13.82
C SER A 53 4.62 3.66 -15.31
N GLN A 54 4.60 2.36 -15.67
CA GLN A 54 4.57 1.85 -17.03
C GLN A 54 3.16 1.47 -17.52
N VAL A 55 2.13 1.72 -16.71
CA VAL A 55 0.72 1.48 -17.05
C VAL A 55 0.13 2.77 -17.57
N ASN A 56 -0.42 2.76 -18.79
CA ASN A 56 -1.05 3.96 -19.36
C ASN A 56 -2.50 4.11 -18.92
N VAL A 57 -3.26 3.02 -18.92
CA VAL A 57 -4.68 3.01 -18.57
C VAL A 57 -4.95 1.89 -17.57
N LEU A 58 -5.65 2.23 -16.51
CA LEU A 58 -6.16 1.30 -15.51
C LEU A 58 -7.67 1.47 -15.43
N ASP A 59 -8.44 0.42 -15.78
CA ASP A 59 -9.89 0.46 -15.59
C ASP A 59 -10.29 -0.05 -14.20
N PHE A 60 -11.54 0.22 -13.84
CA PHE A 60 -12.15 -0.21 -12.58
C PHE A 60 -12.01 -1.73 -12.33
N SER A 61 -12.19 -2.56 -13.35
CA SER A 61 -12.16 -4.02 -13.18
C SER A 61 -10.76 -4.53 -12.90
N CYS A 62 -9.73 -3.89 -13.45
CA CYS A 62 -8.32 -4.19 -13.18
C CYS A 62 -7.86 -3.62 -11.85
N ALA A 63 -8.32 -2.41 -11.47
CA ALA A 63 -8.07 -1.85 -10.14
C ALA A 63 -8.66 -2.76 -9.03
N ASP A 64 -9.87 -3.28 -9.22
CA ASP A 64 -10.49 -4.25 -8.31
C ASP A 64 -9.64 -5.54 -8.18
N GLU A 65 -9.17 -6.08 -9.31
CA GLU A 65 -8.34 -7.30 -9.28
C GLU A 65 -6.96 -7.06 -8.68
N ILE A 66 -6.25 -6.00 -9.07
CA ILE A 66 -4.85 -5.79 -8.69
C ILE A 66 -4.75 -5.07 -7.35
N VAL A 67 -5.45 -3.94 -7.17
CA VAL A 67 -5.29 -3.13 -5.96
C VAL A 67 -6.13 -3.71 -4.82
N ALA A 68 -7.47 -3.77 -4.99
CA ALA A 68 -8.34 -4.17 -3.89
C ALA A 68 -8.09 -5.61 -3.42
N LYS A 69 -7.98 -6.58 -4.34
CA LYS A 69 -7.78 -7.98 -3.95
C LYS A 69 -6.40 -8.26 -3.37
N LEU A 70 -5.33 -7.56 -3.80
CA LEU A 70 -4.04 -7.67 -3.13
C LEU A 70 -4.11 -7.12 -1.71
N LEU A 71 -4.71 -5.94 -1.51
CA LEU A 71 -4.88 -5.37 -0.16
C LEU A 71 -5.70 -6.29 0.74
N LEU A 72 -6.83 -6.84 0.27
CA LEU A 72 -7.64 -7.80 1.01
C LEU A 72 -6.85 -9.05 1.39
N ARG A 73 -6.04 -9.58 0.48
CA ARG A 73 -5.18 -10.74 0.76
C ARG A 73 -4.15 -10.46 1.85
N TYR A 74 -3.58 -9.25 1.88
CA TYR A 74 -2.62 -8.84 2.92
C TYR A 74 -3.30 -8.48 4.25
N ALA A 75 -4.59 -8.15 4.23
CA ALA A 75 -5.39 -7.93 5.43
C ALA A 75 -5.88 -9.26 6.06
N ASP A 76 -5.89 -10.36 5.30
CA ASP A 76 -6.29 -11.68 5.80
C ASP A 76 -5.29 -12.21 6.84
N ALA A 77 -5.79 -12.86 7.88
CA ALA A 77 -4.96 -13.47 8.93
C ALA A 77 -4.02 -14.55 8.39
N ASP A 78 -4.44 -15.29 7.37
CA ASP A 78 -3.67 -16.33 6.69
C ASP A 78 -2.89 -15.78 5.47
N GLY A 79 -2.95 -14.47 5.25
CA GLY A 79 -2.28 -13.78 4.15
C GLY A 79 -0.80 -13.50 4.39
N PRO A 80 -0.11 -12.90 3.41
CA PRO A 80 1.27 -12.46 3.57
C PRO A 80 1.44 -11.46 4.73
N THR A 81 2.49 -11.59 5.51
CA THR A 81 2.74 -10.75 6.69
C THR A 81 3.38 -9.39 6.38
N GLY A 82 3.76 -9.13 5.13
CA GLY A 82 4.41 -7.91 4.68
C GLY A 82 3.47 -6.72 4.50
N TYR A 83 4.02 -5.67 3.90
CA TYR A 83 3.34 -4.41 3.59
C TYR A 83 3.31 -4.21 2.07
N LEU A 84 2.20 -3.66 1.57
CA LEU A 84 2.06 -3.23 0.18
C LEU A 84 2.18 -1.72 0.09
N LEU A 85 3.00 -1.24 -0.83
CA LEU A 85 3.10 0.15 -1.22
C LEU A 85 2.78 0.27 -2.70
N PHE A 86 2.22 1.40 -3.08
CA PHE A 86 1.85 1.67 -4.46
C PHE A 86 2.59 2.90 -4.96
N ARG A 87 3.08 2.85 -6.19
CA ARG A 87 3.87 3.91 -6.79
C ARG A 87 3.46 4.12 -8.25
N GLY A 88 3.79 5.29 -8.82
CA GLY A 88 3.52 5.58 -10.23
C GLY A 88 2.04 5.73 -10.56
N ILE A 89 1.20 5.96 -9.54
CA ILE A 89 -0.22 6.28 -9.73
C ILE A 89 -0.29 7.70 -10.30
N ASN A 90 -0.92 7.84 -11.46
CA ASN A 90 -1.20 9.13 -12.07
C ASN A 90 -2.70 9.48 -11.96
N ASP A 91 -3.08 10.69 -12.38
CA ASP A 91 -4.47 11.18 -12.27
C ASP A 91 -5.50 10.24 -12.94
N SER A 92 -5.13 9.58 -14.04
CA SER A 92 -6.04 8.64 -14.72
C SER A 92 -6.20 7.30 -13.99
N HIS A 93 -5.31 6.98 -13.06
CA HIS A 93 -5.40 5.79 -12.22
C HIS A 93 -6.16 6.04 -10.92
N LEU A 94 -6.21 7.32 -10.45
CA LEU A 94 -6.81 7.66 -9.15
C LEU A 94 -8.29 7.31 -9.10
N ASP A 95 -9.09 7.75 -10.04
CA ASP A 95 -10.55 7.51 -10.05
C ASP A 95 -10.90 6.01 -9.88
N PRO A 96 -10.40 5.08 -10.75
CA PRO A 96 -10.71 3.66 -10.58
C PRO A 96 -10.14 3.06 -9.29
N ILE A 97 -9.00 3.56 -8.77
CA ILE A 97 -8.42 3.11 -7.50
C ILE A 97 -9.30 3.58 -6.34
N GLU A 98 -9.66 4.86 -6.26
CA GLU A 98 -10.50 5.40 -5.18
C GLU A 98 -11.86 4.70 -5.11
N ILE A 99 -12.51 4.47 -6.25
CA ILE A 99 -13.79 3.75 -6.30
C ILE A 99 -13.67 2.33 -5.71
N VAL A 100 -12.61 1.59 -6.01
CA VAL A 100 -12.45 0.23 -5.45
C VAL A 100 -12.06 0.26 -3.98
N LEU A 101 -11.28 1.26 -3.53
CA LEU A 101 -10.97 1.46 -2.12
C LEU A 101 -12.22 1.78 -1.31
N GLU A 102 -13.07 2.67 -1.79
CA GLU A 102 -14.37 3.00 -1.16
C GLU A 102 -15.26 1.77 -1.08
N ARG A 103 -15.40 1.03 -2.18
CA ARG A 103 -16.25 -0.17 -2.26
C ARG A 103 -15.89 -1.23 -1.23
N HIS A 104 -14.60 -1.38 -0.93
CA HIS A 104 -14.09 -2.41 -0.02
C HIS A 104 -13.68 -1.84 1.35
N ALA A 105 -13.94 -0.56 1.63
CA ALA A 105 -13.52 0.14 2.85
C ALA A 105 -12.00 0.03 3.12
N LEU A 106 -11.19 0.12 2.06
CA LEU A 106 -9.73 -0.02 2.09
C LEU A 106 -9.03 1.35 2.03
N ALA A 107 -7.77 1.33 2.44
CA ALA A 107 -6.81 2.41 2.21
C ALA A 107 -5.46 1.83 1.82
N LEU A 108 -4.64 2.62 1.14
CA LEU A 108 -3.29 2.25 0.73
C LEU A 108 -2.29 3.39 0.97
N VAL A 109 -1.02 3.05 1.03
CA VAL A 109 0.09 4.01 1.04
C VAL A 109 0.60 4.17 -0.39
N ALA A 110 0.47 5.37 -0.94
CA ALA A 110 1.02 5.77 -2.23
C ALA A 110 2.39 6.44 -2.04
N LEU A 111 3.40 6.01 -2.80
CA LEU A 111 4.72 6.60 -2.82
C LEU A 111 4.85 7.55 -4.02
N HIS A 112 5.24 8.77 -3.74
CA HIS A 112 5.62 9.78 -4.70
C HIS A 112 7.12 10.09 -4.58
N ASP A 113 7.68 10.85 -5.51
CA ASP A 113 9.08 11.27 -5.44
C ASP A 113 9.30 12.19 -4.23
N GLY A 114 9.85 11.62 -3.16
CA GLY A 114 10.21 12.31 -1.93
C GLY A 114 9.16 12.29 -0.79
N PHE A 115 7.96 11.75 -0.99
CA PHE A 115 6.97 11.65 0.08
C PHE A 115 6.01 10.45 -0.09
N ALA A 116 5.34 10.07 1.01
CA ALA A 116 4.26 9.10 1.02
C ALA A 116 2.91 9.79 1.27
N ASP A 117 1.84 9.26 0.70
CA ASP A 117 0.48 9.74 0.92
C ASP A 117 -0.47 8.58 1.24
N LEU A 118 -1.59 8.91 1.90
CA LEU A 118 -2.60 7.95 2.33
C LEU A 118 -3.86 8.14 1.50
N VAL A 119 -4.18 7.15 0.66
CA VAL A 119 -5.30 7.17 -0.27
C VAL A 119 -6.38 6.18 0.15
N GLY A 120 -7.65 6.57 0.04
CA GLY A 120 -8.81 5.73 0.31
C GLY A 120 -9.52 6.04 1.63
N VAL A 121 -10.21 5.04 2.19
CA VAL A 121 -11.14 5.21 3.32
C VAL A 121 -10.39 5.21 4.63
N VAL A 122 -10.23 6.40 5.20
CA VAL A 122 -9.67 6.64 6.54
C VAL A 122 -10.48 7.74 7.24
N THR A 123 -10.58 7.64 8.55
CA THR A 123 -11.17 8.71 9.36
C THR A 123 -10.19 9.87 9.49
N GLU A 124 -10.68 11.06 9.80
CA GLU A 124 -9.83 12.24 10.07
C GLU A 124 -8.81 11.97 11.19
N ASN A 125 -9.24 11.26 12.23
CA ASN A 125 -8.36 10.87 13.32
C ASN A 125 -7.25 9.90 12.89
N GLU A 126 -7.56 8.88 12.07
CA GLU A 126 -6.55 7.99 11.49
C GLU A 126 -5.57 8.77 10.62
N ARG A 127 -6.08 9.68 9.78
CA ARG A 127 -5.25 10.52 8.90
C ARG A 127 -4.28 11.38 9.71
N SER A 128 -4.76 12.10 10.72
CA SER A 128 -3.91 12.96 11.56
C SER A 128 -2.79 12.17 12.25
N HIS A 129 -3.08 10.98 12.77
CA HIS A 129 -2.07 10.12 13.39
C HIS A 129 -1.05 9.59 12.35
N TRP A 130 -1.53 9.16 11.18
CA TRP A 130 -0.67 8.67 10.11
C TRP A 130 0.26 9.77 9.57
N GLU A 131 -0.27 10.97 9.32
CA GLU A 131 0.50 12.13 8.86
C GLU A 131 1.56 12.56 9.89
N THR A 132 1.22 12.53 11.18
CA THR A 132 2.19 12.79 12.24
C THR A 132 3.35 11.79 12.20
N VAL A 133 3.09 10.50 11.99
CA VAL A 133 4.15 9.49 11.83
C VAL A 133 4.94 9.73 10.55
N ARG A 134 4.29 10.06 9.44
CA ARG A 134 4.96 10.35 8.16
C ARG A 134 5.95 11.52 8.30
N ASP A 135 5.51 12.60 8.94
CA ASP A 135 6.25 13.86 8.98
C ASP A 135 7.43 13.83 9.99
N HIS A 136 7.36 12.96 11.00
CA HIS A 136 8.39 12.87 12.04
C HIS A 136 9.30 11.64 11.91
N GLY A 137 9.08 10.76 10.90
CA GLY A 137 9.81 9.50 10.74
C GLY A 137 9.47 8.48 11.82
N PRO A 138 10.32 7.53 12.14
CA PRO A 138 10.04 6.60 13.24
C PRO A 138 9.83 7.36 14.53
N VAL A 139 8.62 7.24 15.13
CA VAL A 139 8.20 8.07 16.25
C VAL A 139 7.49 7.25 17.32
N GLN A 140 7.81 7.53 18.57
CA GLN A 140 7.19 6.89 19.73
C GLN A 140 5.77 7.44 19.99
N THR A 141 4.92 6.61 20.57
CA THR A 141 3.51 6.94 20.86
C THR A 141 3.36 8.19 21.74
N ASP A 142 4.24 8.40 22.72
CA ASP A 142 4.21 9.56 23.61
C ASP A 142 4.46 10.88 22.86
N VAL A 143 5.27 10.84 21.80
CA VAL A 143 5.50 12.01 20.94
C VAL A 143 4.28 12.31 20.10
N VAL A 144 3.66 11.28 19.49
CA VAL A 144 2.42 11.43 18.71
C VAL A 144 1.30 11.96 19.59
N ALA A 145 1.11 11.39 20.79
CA ALA A 145 0.12 11.83 21.77
C ALA A 145 0.27 13.32 22.11
N ARG A 146 1.50 13.77 22.33
CA ARG A 146 1.81 15.18 22.62
C ARG A 146 1.55 16.10 21.44
N LEU A 147 1.92 15.69 20.24
CA LEU A 147 1.74 16.52 19.02
C LEU A 147 0.27 16.69 18.66
N LEU A 148 -0.56 15.67 18.92
CA LEU A 148 -1.99 15.68 18.60
C LEU A 148 -2.88 16.11 19.81
N ASP A 149 -2.27 16.41 20.95
CA ASP A 149 -2.97 16.76 22.20
C ASP A 149 -4.03 15.71 22.61
N VAL A 150 -3.65 14.44 22.55
CA VAL A 150 -4.47 13.29 22.97
C VAL A 150 -3.77 12.50 24.07
N ASP A 151 -4.52 11.68 24.81
CA ASP A 151 -3.92 10.79 25.80
C ASP A 151 -3.15 9.64 25.14
N HIS A 152 -2.15 9.11 25.85
CA HIS A 152 -1.26 8.06 25.36
C HIS A 152 -2.02 6.79 24.93
N GLU A 153 -3.05 6.39 25.68
CA GLU A 153 -3.82 5.17 25.37
C GLU A 153 -4.61 5.32 24.07
N SER A 154 -5.20 6.51 23.85
CA SER A 154 -5.90 6.84 22.60
C SER A 154 -4.94 6.86 21.41
N ALA A 155 -3.77 7.48 21.55
CA ALA A 155 -2.74 7.49 20.50
C ALA A 155 -2.26 6.06 20.18
N GLU A 156 -1.92 5.25 21.18
CA GLU A 156 -1.47 3.86 20.97
C GLU A 156 -2.54 3.03 20.26
N ARG A 157 -3.80 3.17 20.64
CA ARG A 157 -4.93 2.46 20.01
C ARG A 157 -5.05 2.82 18.53
N GLN A 158 -4.94 4.09 18.16
CA GLN A 158 -5.03 4.54 16.78
C GLN A 158 -3.83 4.08 15.95
N LEU A 159 -2.62 4.18 16.48
CA LEU A 159 -1.41 3.73 15.82
C LEU A 159 -1.42 2.21 15.59
N GLU A 160 -1.87 1.42 16.57
CA GLU A 160 -2.04 -0.02 16.42
C GLU A 160 -3.15 -0.36 15.41
N GLN A 161 -4.25 0.38 15.36
CA GLN A 161 -5.27 0.21 14.34
C GLN A 161 -4.71 0.45 12.93
N LEU A 162 -3.95 1.52 12.72
CA LEU A 162 -3.28 1.78 11.45
C LEU A 162 -2.26 0.69 11.10
N ARG A 163 -1.55 0.16 12.10
CA ARG A 163 -0.62 -0.97 11.90
C ARG A 163 -1.38 -2.26 11.50
N HIS A 164 -2.50 -2.57 12.14
CA HIS A 164 -3.34 -3.71 11.76
C HIS A 164 -3.88 -3.59 10.33
N ARG A 165 -4.17 -2.37 9.89
CA ARG A 165 -4.55 -2.05 8.51
C ARG A 165 -3.35 -2.05 7.53
N ARG A 166 -2.14 -2.37 7.98
CA ARG A 166 -0.88 -2.35 7.18
C ARG A 166 -0.50 -0.96 6.63
N LEU A 167 -1.01 0.12 7.23
CA LEU A 167 -0.71 1.50 6.86
C LEU A 167 0.49 2.07 7.64
N LEU A 168 0.79 1.52 8.81
CA LEU A 168 2.00 1.76 9.61
C LEU A 168 2.70 0.45 9.95
N MET A 169 3.98 0.52 10.26
CA MET A 169 4.78 -0.60 10.76
C MET A 169 5.42 -0.29 12.11
N ARG A 170 5.73 -1.31 12.89
CA ARG A 170 6.60 -1.19 14.07
C ARG A 170 8.05 -1.11 13.62
N HIS A 171 8.76 -0.15 14.17
CA HIS A 171 10.18 0.06 14.07
C HIS A 171 10.80 0.07 15.46
N VAL A 172 12.13 -0.12 15.59
CA VAL A 172 12.83 -0.08 16.89
C VAL A 172 12.61 1.26 17.61
N ASP A 173 12.49 2.35 16.87
CA ASP A 173 12.28 3.69 17.39
C ASP A 173 10.80 4.11 17.47
N GLY A 174 9.85 3.21 17.26
CA GLY A 174 8.41 3.48 17.37
C GLY A 174 7.60 3.03 16.17
N PHE A 175 6.66 3.86 15.71
CA PHE A 175 5.90 3.62 14.49
C PHE A 175 6.52 4.35 13.30
N ALA A 176 6.45 3.75 12.12
CA ALA A 176 6.94 4.32 10.88
C ALA A 176 5.99 4.01 9.72
N VAL A 177 6.01 4.85 8.69
CA VAL A 177 5.37 4.53 7.41
C VAL A 177 6.23 3.49 6.68
N PRO A 178 5.65 2.38 6.20
CA PRO A 178 6.39 1.37 5.44
C PRO A 178 7.10 1.98 4.23
N GLY A 179 8.35 1.58 3.99
CA GLY A 179 9.15 2.03 2.84
C GLY A 179 9.82 3.40 3.00
N THR A 180 9.56 4.16 4.08
CA THR A 180 10.23 5.43 4.36
C THR A 180 11.45 5.29 5.26
N VAL A 181 11.60 4.16 5.91
CA VAL A 181 12.74 3.85 6.80
C VAL A 181 13.62 2.78 6.19
N PRO A 182 14.94 2.83 6.44
CA PRO A 182 15.85 1.76 6.02
C PRO A 182 15.42 0.42 6.63
N GLU A 183 15.53 -0.65 5.85
CA GLU A 183 15.35 -1.99 6.41
C GLU A 183 16.45 -2.25 7.44
N ILE A 184 16.02 -2.66 8.64
CA ILE A 184 16.96 -3.17 9.64
C ILE A 184 17.43 -4.55 9.14
N ALA A 185 18.71 -4.65 8.87
CA ALA A 185 19.36 -5.89 8.41
C ALA A 185 19.33 -6.97 9.51
#